data_e433a9428e922f7be1be4585cbdc8412
#
_entry.id   e433a9428e922f7be1be4585cbdc8412
#
_cell.length_a   1.000
_cell.length_b   1.000
_cell.length_c   1.000
_cell.angle_alpha   90.00
_cell.angle_beta   90.00
_cell.angle_gamma   90.00
#
_symmetry.space_group_name_H-M   'P 1'
#
loop_
_entity.id
_entity.type
_entity.pdbx_description
1 polymer ?
#
loop_
_entity_poly.entity_id
_entity_poly.type
_entity_poly.pdbx_seq_one_letter_code
_entity_poly.pdbx_strand_id
1 'polypeptide(L)'
;SRRPLPARVPAGENPLAIAGPSCAFSSMDEPTKTARKPAWLRARLPGGPGYVATRKLVEDNRLHTVCQSAQCPNLGECWSRGTATLMILGNICTRSCNFCAIATGRPTELDLGEPARVAEAVATMNLRHCVITSVARDELADGGASVWAATIRAIRHRNPGTAIEVLTPDFKGNLAHVDVVLDARPDIYNHNLETVERLQKPVRVQARYDRSRSVLRHAKSRGFATKTGIMLGVGEEPAEVERTLRDIAADRTDILTIGQYLQPSPKHLPVSRWATPEEFTHWKQLGLALGIGVVESGPLVRSSYHADEQSARYAGEGRGNASVLATA
;
A
#
# COMPACT_ATOMS: atom_id res chain seq x y z
N SER A 1 19.99 26.12 61.86
CA SER A 1 18.65 25.55 61.52
C SER A 1 18.70 24.89 60.15
N ARG A 2 18.74 23.57 60.15
CA ARG A 2 18.67 22.77 58.93
C ARG A 2 17.20 22.38 58.73
N ARG A 3 16.61 22.70 57.56
CA ARG A 3 15.29 22.24 57.17
C ARG A 3 15.39 20.76 56.70
N PRO A 4 14.44 19.89 57.05
CA PRO A 4 14.42 18.52 56.58
C PRO A 4 13.86 18.41 55.14
N LEU A 5 14.41 17.45 54.37
CA LEU A 5 13.97 17.08 53.01
C LEU A 5 12.63 16.35 53.08
N PRO A 6 11.75 16.49 52.08
CA PRO A 6 10.49 15.77 52.02
C PRO A 6 10.68 14.29 51.64
N ALA A 7 9.85 13.44 52.22
CA ALA A 7 9.84 11.99 52.08
C ALA A 7 9.55 11.54 50.63
N ARG A 8 10.21 10.47 50.20
CA ARG A 8 9.94 9.76 48.94
C ARG A 8 8.54 9.15 48.96
N VAL A 9 7.78 9.44 47.92
CA VAL A 9 6.50 8.77 47.59
C VAL A 9 6.82 7.41 46.95
N PRO A 10 6.19 6.30 47.36
CA PRO A 10 6.38 5.00 46.69
C PRO A 10 5.79 4.99 45.31
N ALA A 11 6.51 4.38 44.37
CA ALA A 11 6.05 4.17 43.00
C ALA A 11 4.81 3.28 42.97
N GLY A 12 3.70 3.81 42.43
CA GLY A 12 2.47 3.08 42.22
C GLY A 12 2.67 2.01 41.14
N GLU A 13 2.20 0.81 41.43
CA GLU A 13 2.14 -0.31 40.53
C GLU A 13 1.25 0.02 39.33
N ASN A 14 1.75 -0.31 38.13
CA ASN A 14 1.06 -0.13 36.86
C ASN A 14 0.16 -1.37 36.62
N PRO A 15 -1.19 -1.29 36.68
CA PRO A 15 -2.06 -2.45 36.55
C PRO A 15 -2.52 -2.69 35.10
N LEU A 16 -1.62 -2.86 34.15
CA LEU A 16 -1.94 -3.29 32.78
C LEU A 16 -0.89 -4.28 32.24
N ALA A 17 -0.61 -5.34 32.99
CA ALA A 17 -0.03 -6.54 32.43
C ALA A 17 -1.17 -7.44 31.93
N ILE A 18 -1.61 -7.24 30.69
CA ILE A 18 -2.44 -8.23 30.00
C ILE A 18 -1.51 -9.39 29.66
N ALA A 19 -1.57 -10.45 30.45
CA ALA A 19 -0.96 -11.74 30.13
C ALA A 19 -1.69 -12.33 28.92
N GLY A 20 -1.17 -12.06 27.71
CA GLY A 20 -1.56 -12.76 26.49
C GLY A 20 -1.02 -14.19 26.50
N PRO A 21 -1.71 -15.16 25.87
CA PRO A 21 -1.19 -16.51 25.75
C PRO A 21 0.15 -16.47 25.03
N SER A 22 1.18 -17.04 25.65
CA SER A 22 2.51 -17.26 25.06
C SER A 22 2.34 -18.24 23.89
N CYS A 23 2.22 -17.71 22.66
CA CYS A 23 2.41 -18.49 21.45
C CYS A 23 3.89 -18.85 21.39
N ALA A 24 4.24 -20.06 21.75
CA ALA A 24 5.55 -20.63 21.50
C ALA A 24 5.72 -20.77 19.98
N PHE A 25 6.45 -19.80 19.38
CA PHE A 25 6.91 -19.96 18.01
C PHE A 25 7.97 -21.06 17.99
N SER A 26 7.61 -22.19 17.36
CA SER A 26 8.48 -23.32 17.11
C SER A 26 9.75 -22.86 16.38
N SER A 27 10.89 -23.42 16.78
CA SER A 27 12.24 -23.19 16.28
C SER A 27 12.34 -23.07 14.76
N MET A 28 13.13 -22.07 14.32
CA MET A 28 13.46 -21.75 12.94
C MET A 28 14.05 -22.96 12.21
N ASP A 29 13.31 -23.50 11.25
CA ASP A 29 13.85 -24.41 10.24
C ASP A 29 14.74 -23.59 9.28
N GLU A 30 15.92 -24.13 8.95
CA GLU A 30 16.85 -23.55 7.95
C GLU A 30 16.12 -23.27 6.62
N PRO A 31 16.55 -22.26 5.83
CA PRO A 31 15.92 -21.89 4.57
C PRO A 31 16.06 -23.05 3.56
N THR A 32 15.05 -23.90 3.50
CA THR A 32 14.98 -25.01 2.54
C THR A 32 14.71 -24.43 1.15
N LYS A 33 15.56 -24.79 0.20
CA LYS A 33 15.38 -24.56 -1.25
C LYS A 33 13.94 -24.88 -1.65
N THR A 34 13.19 -23.82 -2.10
CA THR A 34 11.86 -23.91 -2.73
C THR A 34 10.86 -24.82 -2.03
N ALA A 35 10.48 -24.48 -0.81
CA ALA A 35 9.35 -25.12 -0.16
C ALA A 35 8.09 -24.95 -1.03
N ARG A 36 7.42 -26.06 -1.36
CA ARG A 36 6.19 -26.09 -2.14
C ARG A 36 5.16 -25.15 -1.53
N LYS A 37 4.50 -24.31 -2.36
CA LYS A 37 3.45 -23.38 -1.87
C LYS A 37 2.43 -24.14 -1.02
N PRO A 38 2.12 -23.66 0.19
CA PRO A 38 1.16 -24.33 1.07
C PRO A 38 -0.25 -24.32 0.49
N ALA A 39 -1.11 -25.22 0.98
CA ALA A 39 -2.46 -25.42 0.44
C ALA A 39 -3.36 -24.18 0.53
N TRP A 40 -3.16 -23.34 1.55
CA TRP A 40 -3.93 -22.11 1.74
C TRP A 40 -3.55 -20.98 0.77
N LEU A 41 -2.45 -21.12 0.03
CA LEU A 41 -1.97 -20.11 -0.92
C LEU A 41 -2.43 -20.44 -2.35
N ARG A 42 -3.73 -20.64 -2.52
CA ARG A 42 -4.35 -20.95 -3.83
C ARG A 42 -5.08 -19.74 -4.37
N ALA A 43 -4.68 -19.28 -5.55
CA ALA A 43 -5.40 -18.26 -6.31
C ALA A 43 -6.41 -18.92 -7.28
N ARG A 44 -7.47 -18.19 -7.61
CA ARG A 44 -8.41 -18.61 -8.65
C ARG A 44 -7.77 -18.44 -10.04
N LEU A 45 -8.01 -19.40 -10.93
CA LEU A 45 -7.55 -19.27 -12.32
C LEU A 45 -8.30 -18.13 -13.02
N PRO A 46 -7.59 -17.31 -13.82
CA PRO A 46 -8.22 -16.27 -14.64
C PRO A 46 -9.20 -16.89 -15.65
N GLY A 47 -10.39 -16.31 -15.76
CA GLY A 47 -11.39 -16.79 -16.74
C GLY A 47 -12.77 -16.16 -16.55
N GLY A 48 -13.66 -16.43 -17.50
CA GLY A 48 -15.03 -15.95 -17.49
C GLY A 48 -15.26 -14.62 -18.24
N PRO A 49 -16.54 -14.25 -18.49
CA PRO A 49 -16.88 -13.08 -19.30
C PRO A 49 -16.35 -11.75 -18.74
N GLY A 50 -16.42 -11.53 -17.42
CA GLY A 50 -15.91 -10.32 -16.77
C GLY A 50 -14.39 -10.15 -16.92
N TYR A 51 -13.63 -11.25 -16.78
CA TYR A 51 -12.20 -11.23 -17.03
C TYR A 51 -11.87 -10.84 -18.48
N VAL A 52 -12.55 -11.43 -19.46
CA VAL A 52 -12.34 -11.13 -20.89
C VAL A 52 -12.67 -9.67 -21.20
N ALA A 53 -13.79 -9.16 -20.66
CA ALA A 53 -14.20 -7.77 -20.85
C ALA A 53 -13.17 -6.79 -20.26
N THR A 54 -12.70 -7.02 -19.02
CA THR A 54 -11.69 -6.17 -18.37
C THR A 54 -10.36 -6.21 -19.13
N ARG A 55 -9.94 -7.39 -19.59
CA ARG A 55 -8.72 -7.56 -20.37
C ARG A 55 -8.80 -6.76 -21.68
N LYS A 56 -9.89 -6.92 -22.43
CA LYS A 56 -10.10 -6.20 -23.69
C LYS A 56 -10.08 -4.68 -23.49
N LEU A 57 -10.72 -4.18 -22.44
CA LEU A 57 -10.75 -2.75 -22.12
C LEU A 57 -9.34 -2.20 -21.84
N VAL A 58 -8.53 -2.92 -21.06
CA VAL A 58 -7.14 -2.54 -20.75
C VAL A 58 -6.31 -2.49 -22.04
N GLU A 59 -6.45 -3.49 -22.92
CA GLU A 59 -5.72 -3.59 -24.19
C GLU A 59 -6.16 -2.49 -25.18
N ASP A 60 -7.45 -2.30 -25.38
CA ASP A 60 -8.02 -1.31 -26.32
C ASP A 60 -7.64 0.14 -25.95
N ASN A 61 -7.54 0.43 -24.65
CA ASN A 61 -7.16 1.75 -24.15
C ASN A 61 -5.64 1.93 -23.96
N ARG A 62 -4.81 0.96 -24.33
CA ARG A 62 -3.35 0.98 -24.16
C ARG A 62 -2.93 1.32 -22.72
N LEU A 63 -3.61 0.71 -21.75
CA LEU A 63 -3.35 0.94 -20.34
C LEU A 63 -2.40 -0.11 -19.77
N HIS A 64 -1.68 0.29 -18.76
CA HIS A 64 -0.89 -0.62 -17.94
C HIS A 64 -1.64 -0.94 -16.65
N THR A 65 -1.49 -2.18 -16.15
CA THR A 65 -2.03 -2.58 -14.85
C THR A 65 -0.95 -3.26 -14.01
N VAL A 66 -0.91 -2.94 -12.73
CA VAL A 66 -0.04 -3.67 -11.81
C VAL A 66 -0.45 -5.14 -11.69
N CYS A 67 -1.74 -5.43 -11.94
CA CYS A 67 -2.26 -6.80 -11.92
C CYS A 67 -1.53 -7.73 -12.90
N GLN A 68 -1.25 -7.24 -14.12
CA GLN A 68 -0.49 -7.97 -15.14
C GLN A 68 1.01 -7.89 -14.87
N SER A 69 1.54 -6.66 -14.74
CA SER A 69 2.98 -6.41 -14.65
C SER A 69 3.61 -7.03 -13.39
N ALA A 70 2.90 -7.05 -12.27
CA ALA A 70 3.35 -7.67 -11.01
C ALA A 70 2.92 -9.14 -10.85
N GLN A 71 2.32 -9.77 -11.89
CA GLN A 71 1.85 -11.16 -11.84
C GLN A 71 0.96 -11.43 -10.60
N CYS A 72 0.00 -10.54 -10.35
CA CYS A 72 -0.83 -10.57 -9.16
C CYS A 72 -1.64 -11.87 -9.07
N PRO A 73 -1.62 -12.62 -7.96
CA PRO A 73 -2.38 -13.86 -7.80
C PRO A 73 -3.90 -13.64 -7.85
N ASN A 74 -4.37 -12.44 -7.56
CA ASN A 74 -5.79 -12.08 -7.51
C ASN A 74 -6.32 -11.58 -8.87
N LEU A 75 -5.49 -11.53 -9.92
CA LEU A 75 -5.85 -10.99 -11.22
C LEU A 75 -7.16 -11.63 -11.77
N GLY A 76 -7.27 -12.96 -11.68
CA GLY A 76 -8.45 -13.68 -12.15
C GLY A 76 -9.72 -13.28 -11.42
N GLU A 77 -9.66 -13.13 -10.11
CA GLU A 77 -10.80 -12.72 -9.28
C GLU A 77 -11.16 -11.26 -9.50
N CYS A 78 -10.21 -10.34 -9.38
CA CYS A 78 -10.43 -8.91 -9.52
C CYS A 78 -10.98 -8.55 -10.90
N TRP A 79 -10.40 -9.09 -11.96
CA TRP A 79 -10.85 -8.80 -13.32
C TRP A 79 -12.21 -9.42 -13.64
N SER A 80 -12.54 -10.58 -13.04
CA SER A 80 -13.88 -11.15 -13.15
C SER A 80 -14.95 -10.29 -12.48
N ARG A 81 -14.57 -9.51 -11.47
CA ARG A 81 -15.41 -8.51 -10.79
C ARG A 81 -15.38 -7.13 -11.48
N GLY A 82 -14.67 -6.99 -12.61
CA GLY A 82 -14.52 -5.73 -13.32
C GLY A 82 -13.62 -4.71 -12.62
N THR A 83 -12.72 -5.15 -11.71
CA THR A 83 -11.79 -4.26 -10.98
C THR A 83 -10.36 -4.48 -11.44
N ALA A 84 -9.60 -3.39 -11.63
CA ALA A 84 -8.19 -3.41 -11.95
C ALA A 84 -7.48 -2.25 -11.25
N THR A 85 -6.20 -2.45 -10.89
CA THR A 85 -5.34 -1.37 -10.42
C THR A 85 -4.59 -0.81 -11.62
N LEU A 86 -4.93 0.41 -12.01
CA LEU A 86 -4.35 1.08 -13.16
C LEU A 86 -2.96 1.62 -12.81
N MET A 87 -1.99 1.42 -13.70
CA MET A 87 -0.62 1.86 -13.52
C MET A 87 -0.30 2.95 -14.55
N ILE A 88 0.05 4.13 -14.07
CA ILE A 88 0.40 5.30 -14.88
C ILE A 88 1.91 5.52 -14.97
N LEU A 89 2.34 6.46 -15.82
CA LEU A 89 3.75 6.82 -16.08
C LEU A 89 4.51 5.72 -16.82
N GLY A 90 3.78 4.84 -17.51
CA GLY A 90 4.33 3.73 -18.29
C GLY A 90 4.58 2.46 -17.48
N ASN A 91 5.47 1.60 -17.96
CA ASN A 91 5.74 0.26 -17.42
C ASN A 91 7.22 -0.02 -17.09
N ILE A 92 8.09 1.00 -17.16
CA ILE A 92 9.50 0.91 -16.82
C ILE A 92 9.77 1.78 -15.60
N CYS A 93 10.26 1.16 -14.53
CA CYS A 93 10.53 1.83 -13.26
C CYS A 93 12.01 2.20 -13.14
N THR A 94 12.32 3.38 -12.64
CA THR A 94 13.70 3.80 -12.36
C THR A 94 14.28 3.17 -11.10
N ARG A 95 13.47 2.46 -10.31
CA ARG A 95 13.88 1.78 -9.07
C ARG A 95 13.89 0.27 -9.24
N SER A 96 14.86 -0.37 -8.57
CA SER A 96 15.09 -1.81 -8.61
C SER A 96 14.71 -2.47 -7.27
N CYS A 97 13.43 -2.49 -6.95
CA CYS A 97 12.95 -3.20 -5.75
C CYS A 97 13.06 -4.71 -5.98
N ASN A 98 13.80 -5.43 -5.13
CA ASN A 98 14.11 -6.85 -5.32
C ASN A 98 12.89 -7.80 -5.16
N PHE A 99 11.74 -7.28 -4.74
CA PHE A 99 10.48 -8.02 -4.65
C PHE A 99 9.55 -7.81 -5.86
N CYS A 100 9.83 -6.81 -6.70
CA CYS A 100 8.89 -6.26 -7.70
C CYS A 100 9.18 -6.80 -9.10
N ALA A 101 8.15 -7.33 -9.78
CA ALA A 101 8.25 -7.85 -11.15
C ALA A 101 8.26 -6.76 -12.24
N ILE A 102 8.06 -5.50 -11.89
CA ILE A 102 8.09 -4.39 -12.86
C ILE A 102 9.48 -4.23 -13.45
N ALA A 103 9.55 -4.07 -14.77
CA ALA A 103 10.82 -3.87 -15.48
C ALA A 103 11.56 -2.64 -14.95
N THR A 104 12.84 -2.80 -14.62
CA THR A 104 13.71 -1.72 -14.18
C THR A 104 14.49 -1.17 -15.37
N GLY A 105 14.57 0.16 -15.49
CA GLY A 105 15.29 0.83 -16.56
C GLY A 105 15.12 2.34 -16.53
N ARG A 106 15.57 2.99 -17.60
CA ARG A 106 15.34 4.41 -17.83
C ARG A 106 14.25 4.57 -18.89
N PRO A 107 13.04 5.06 -18.50
CA PRO A 107 11.98 5.33 -19.48
C PRO A 107 12.43 6.41 -20.48
N THR A 108 12.05 6.25 -21.74
CA THR A 108 12.39 7.20 -22.81
C THR A 108 11.22 8.12 -23.17
N GLU A 109 10.01 7.76 -22.75
CA GLU A 109 8.78 8.46 -23.13
C GLU A 109 7.97 8.89 -21.92
N LEU A 110 7.22 9.96 -22.08
CA LEU A 110 6.20 10.43 -21.16
C LEU A 110 4.92 10.68 -21.96
N ASP A 111 3.91 9.86 -21.72
CA ASP A 111 2.63 9.95 -22.43
C ASP A 111 1.67 10.91 -21.73
N LEU A 112 1.58 12.13 -22.23
CA LEU A 112 0.69 13.16 -21.70
C LEU A 112 -0.80 12.89 -21.99
N GLY A 113 -1.13 11.96 -22.88
CA GLY A 113 -2.49 11.51 -23.16
C GLY A 113 -2.99 10.42 -22.22
N GLU A 114 -2.11 9.82 -21.41
CA GLU A 114 -2.45 8.74 -20.48
C GLU A 114 -3.53 9.14 -19.46
N PRO A 115 -3.52 10.34 -18.85
CA PRO A 115 -4.56 10.75 -17.89
C PRO A 115 -5.99 10.70 -18.44
N ALA A 116 -6.18 11.13 -19.67
CA ALA A 116 -7.50 11.10 -20.32
C ALA A 116 -7.98 9.68 -20.61
N ARG A 117 -7.08 8.79 -21.08
CA ARG A 117 -7.41 7.38 -21.33
C ARG A 117 -7.73 6.62 -20.04
N VAL A 118 -7.00 6.91 -18.96
CA VAL A 118 -7.29 6.34 -17.63
C VAL A 118 -8.68 6.78 -17.16
N ALA A 119 -9.04 8.05 -17.29
CA ALA A 119 -10.35 8.56 -16.91
C ALA A 119 -11.49 7.91 -17.71
N GLU A 120 -11.30 7.69 -19.02
CA GLU A 120 -12.26 7.02 -19.88
C GLU A 120 -12.41 5.54 -19.54
N ALA A 121 -11.31 4.85 -19.21
CA ALA A 121 -11.37 3.46 -18.75
C ALA A 121 -12.14 3.32 -17.44
N VAL A 122 -11.91 4.21 -16.47
CA VAL A 122 -12.67 4.24 -15.21
C VAL A 122 -14.16 4.42 -15.47
N ALA A 123 -14.54 5.29 -16.45
CA ALA A 123 -15.93 5.47 -16.86
C ALA A 123 -16.51 4.18 -17.49
N THR A 124 -15.79 3.59 -18.43
CA THR A 124 -16.23 2.37 -19.14
C THR A 124 -16.39 1.19 -18.19
N MET A 125 -15.49 1.07 -17.18
CA MET A 125 -15.59 0.06 -16.12
C MET A 125 -16.68 0.38 -15.09
N ASN A 126 -17.25 1.58 -15.11
CA ASN A 126 -18.22 2.07 -14.13
C ASN A 126 -17.73 1.88 -12.68
N LEU A 127 -16.48 2.24 -12.40
CA LEU A 127 -15.85 2.02 -11.09
C LEU A 127 -16.41 3.01 -10.05
N ARG A 128 -16.91 2.48 -8.95
CA ARG A 128 -17.23 3.30 -7.75
C ARG A 128 -16.00 3.66 -6.95
N HIS A 129 -14.97 2.84 -7.03
CA HIS A 129 -13.65 3.03 -6.41
C HIS A 129 -12.57 2.63 -7.40
N CYS A 130 -11.62 3.51 -7.68
CA CYS A 130 -10.47 3.20 -8.52
C CYS A 130 -9.16 3.35 -7.75
N VAL A 131 -8.28 2.38 -7.94
CA VAL A 131 -6.90 2.44 -7.42
C VAL A 131 -5.97 2.74 -8.58
N ILE A 132 -5.18 3.80 -8.42
CA ILE A 132 -4.14 4.19 -9.35
C ILE A 132 -2.80 4.00 -8.68
N THR A 133 -1.86 3.40 -9.38
CA THR A 133 -0.45 3.33 -8.98
C THR A 133 0.45 3.80 -10.12
N SER A 134 1.75 3.86 -9.91
CA SER A 134 2.72 4.18 -10.96
C SER A 134 4.01 3.42 -10.80
N VAL A 135 4.81 3.42 -11.86
CA VAL A 135 6.26 3.22 -11.76
C VAL A 135 6.91 4.46 -11.12
N ALA A 136 8.08 4.31 -10.49
CA ALA A 136 8.86 5.47 -10.10
C ALA A 136 9.55 6.10 -11.33
N ARG A 137 9.52 7.41 -11.40
CA ARG A 137 10.10 8.24 -12.48
C ARG A 137 11.07 9.25 -11.88
N ASP A 138 12.08 8.72 -11.18
CA ASP A 138 13.05 9.53 -10.43
C ASP A 138 13.93 10.43 -11.34
N GLU A 139 13.86 10.22 -12.66
CA GLU A 139 14.53 11.05 -13.68
C GLU A 139 13.72 12.30 -14.05
N LEU A 140 12.42 12.33 -13.76
CA LEU A 140 11.61 13.53 -13.94
C LEU A 140 11.85 14.51 -12.79
N ALA A 141 11.82 15.80 -13.10
CA ALA A 141 12.09 16.87 -12.12
C ALA A 141 11.14 16.82 -10.91
N ASP A 142 9.87 16.47 -11.16
CA ASP A 142 8.82 16.34 -10.15
C ASP A 142 8.50 14.88 -9.76
N GLY A 143 9.30 13.92 -10.25
CA GLY A 143 9.03 12.49 -10.04
C GLY A 143 7.71 12.00 -10.64
N GLY A 144 7.11 12.77 -11.56
CA GLY A 144 5.82 12.50 -12.19
C GLY A 144 4.60 13.04 -11.42
N ALA A 145 4.79 13.86 -10.39
CA ALA A 145 3.70 14.39 -9.57
C ALA A 145 2.64 15.17 -10.38
N SER A 146 3.05 15.90 -11.40
CA SER A 146 2.15 16.62 -12.32
C SER A 146 1.22 15.68 -13.09
N VAL A 147 1.72 14.52 -13.55
CA VAL A 147 0.91 13.50 -14.24
C VAL A 147 -0.06 12.84 -13.26
N TRP A 148 0.36 12.59 -12.03
CA TRP A 148 -0.52 12.13 -10.96
C TRP A 148 -1.69 13.08 -10.78
N ALA A 149 -1.41 14.38 -10.61
CA ALA A 149 -2.43 15.40 -10.42
C ALA A 149 -3.36 15.52 -11.64
N ALA A 150 -2.81 15.46 -12.86
CA ALA A 150 -3.61 15.47 -14.09
C ALA A 150 -4.54 14.25 -14.17
N THR A 151 -4.06 13.06 -13.80
CA THR A 151 -4.85 11.83 -13.80
C THR A 151 -6.00 11.90 -12.80
N ILE A 152 -5.74 12.33 -11.57
CA ILE A 152 -6.76 12.47 -10.54
C ILE A 152 -7.85 13.46 -10.99
N ARG A 153 -7.46 14.64 -11.53
CA ARG A 153 -8.39 15.64 -12.03
C ARG A 153 -9.21 15.14 -13.22
N ALA A 154 -8.59 14.43 -14.16
CA ALA A 154 -9.28 13.85 -15.31
C ALA A 154 -10.34 12.81 -14.87
N ILE A 155 -9.97 11.92 -13.92
CA ILE A 155 -10.92 10.95 -13.36
C ILE A 155 -12.04 11.67 -12.64
N ARG A 156 -11.76 12.65 -11.79
CA ARG A 156 -12.75 13.39 -11.02
C ARG A 156 -13.72 14.13 -11.93
N HIS A 157 -13.22 14.73 -13.02
CA HIS A 157 -14.06 15.42 -14.00
C HIS A 157 -14.98 14.45 -14.77
N ARG A 158 -14.43 13.34 -15.25
CA ARG A 158 -15.17 12.36 -16.07
C ARG A 158 -16.10 11.47 -15.24
N ASN A 159 -15.73 11.21 -13.97
CA ASN A 159 -16.37 10.26 -13.05
C ASN A 159 -16.56 10.89 -11.66
N PRO A 160 -17.46 11.87 -11.49
CA PRO A 160 -17.55 12.67 -10.24
C PRO A 160 -17.93 11.84 -9.01
N GLY A 161 -18.57 10.68 -9.20
CA GLY A 161 -18.96 9.75 -8.13
C GLY A 161 -17.88 8.76 -7.68
N THR A 162 -16.80 8.59 -8.47
CA THR A 162 -15.77 7.59 -8.19
C THR A 162 -14.85 8.03 -7.05
N ALA A 163 -14.64 7.17 -6.07
CA ALA A 163 -13.60 7.34 -5.07
C ALA A 163 -12.22 7.02 -5.68
N ILE A 164 -11.20 7.82 -5.37
CA ILE A 164 -9.87 7.72 -5.97
C ILE A 164 -8.85 7.40 -4.88
N GLU A 165 -8.26 6.22 -4.91
CA GLU A 165 -7.10 5.84 -4.11
C GLU A 165 -5.85 5.95 -4.97
N VAL A 166 -4.79 6.59 -4.44
CA VAL A 166 -3.50 6.74 -5.11
C VAL A 166 -2.42 5.99 -4.33
N LEU A 167 -1.76 5.01 -4.96
CA LEU A 167 -0.60 4.31 -4.40
C LEU A 167 0.67 4.90 -5.03
N THR A 168 1.24 5.91 -4.38
CA THR A 168 2.33 6.73 -4.91
C THR A 168 3.72 6.20 -4.54
N PRO A 169 4.79 6.56 -5.30
CA PRO A 169 6.16 6.50 -4.82
C PRO A 169 6.39 7.51 -3.68
N ASP A 170 7.56 7.46 -3.04
CA ASP A 170 7.94 8.40 -1.98
C ASP A 170 8.49 9.75 -2.50
N PHE A 171 8.49 9.99 -3.82
CA PHE A 171 9.03 11.19 -4.47
C PHE A 171 10.41 11.61 -3.93
N LYS A 172 11.30 10.65 -3.59
CA LYS A 172 12.58 10.87 -2.91
C LYS A 172 12.49 11.66 -1.60
N GLY A 173 11.30 11.74 -1.00
CA GLY A 173 11.01 12.51 0.21
C GLY A 173 10.73 13.99 -0.02
N ASN A 174 10.56 14.42 -1.26
CA ASN A 174 10.16 15.79 -1.56
C ASN A 174 8.66 15.98 -1.30
N LEU A 175 8.34 16.59 -0.18
CA LEU A 175 6.96 16.80 0.27
C LEU A 175 6.19 17.77 -0.63
N ALA A 176 6.86 18.70 -1.33
CA ALA A 176 6.21 19.57 -2.30
C ALA A 176 5.64 18.76 -3.49
N HIS A 177 6.29 17.68 -3.91
CA HIS A 177 5.74 16.79 -4.94
C HIS A 177 4.54 15.98 -4.40
N VAL A 178 4.58 15.60 -3.11
CA VAL A 178 3.41 14.99 -2.45
C VAL A 178 2.24 15.98 -2.43
N ASP A 179 2.49 17.24 -2.12
CA ASP A 179 1.47 18.30 -2.13
C ASP A 179 0.81 18.47 -3.50
N VAL A 180 1.56 18.40 -4.60
CA VAL A 180 0.99 18.44 -5.97
C VAL A 180 -0.05 17.33 -6.17
N VAL A 181 0.19 16.14 -5.64
CA VAL A 181 -0.76 15.01 -5.71
C VAL A 181 -1.95 15.25 -4.78
N LEU A 182 -1.70 15.70 -3.54
CA LEU A 182 -2.75 15.96 -2.55
C LEU A 182 -3.69 17.12 -2.98
N ASP A 183 -3.15 18.15 -3.62
CA ASP A 183 -3.93 19.30 -4.14
C ASP A 183 -4.87 18.89 -5.29
N ALA A 184 -4.63 17.76 -5.95
CA ALA A 184 -5.57 17.15 -6.89
C ALA A 184 -6.72 16.40 -6.21
N ARG A 185 -6.73 16.28 -4.86
CA ARG A 185 -7.80 15.73 -4.02
C ARG A 185 -8.12 14.26 -4.28
N PRO A 186 -7.16 13.33 -4.13
CA PRO A 186 -7.50 11.93 -3.98
C PRO A 186 -8.34 11.72 -2.71
N ASP A 187 -9.14 10.66 -2.65
CA ASP A 187 -9.89 10.31 -1.44
C ASP A 187 -9.00 9.58 -0.43
N ILE A 188 -8.06 8.75 -0.90
CA ILE A 188 -7.10 8.01 -0.06
C ILE A 188 -5.69 8.16 -0.62
N TYR A 189 -4.75 8.54 0.24
CA TYR A 189 -3.33 8.56 -0.06
C TYR A 189 -2.65 7.30 0.48
N ASN A 190 -2.17 6.45 -0.42
CA ASN A 190 -1.51 5.20 -0.11
C ASN A 190 -0.02 5.27 -0.48
N HIS A 191 0.82 4.82 0.44
CA HIS A 191 2.24 4.57 0.19
C HIS A 191 2.70 3.38 1.05
N ASN A 192 3.19 2.33 0.40
CA ASN A 192 3.56 1.11 1.12
C ASN A 192 4.93 1.23 1.80
N LEU A 193 5.02 0.74 3.04
CA LEU A 193 6.29 0.46 3.72
C LEU A 193 6.98 -0.79 3.18
N GLU A 194 6.21 -1.72 2.66
CA GLU A 194 6.55 -3.02 2.07
C GLU A 194 7.18 -4.00 3.06
N THR A 195 8.06 -3.56 3.95
CA THR A 195 8.73 -4.41 4.94
C THR A 195 9.19 -3.62 6.16
N VAL A 196 9.73 -4.32 7.16
CA VAL A 196 10.30 -3.75 8.38
C VAL A 196 11.56 -2.92 8.11
N GLU A 197 11.95 -2.06 9.06
CA GLU A 197 13.05 -1.10 8.89
C GLU A 197 14.38 -1.76 8.46
N ARG A 198 14.82 -2.83 9.15
CA ARG A 198 16.07 -3.54 8.85
C ARG A 198 16.14 -4.05 7.41
N LEU A 199 15.01 -4.47 6.86
CA LEU A 199 14.93 -5.07 5.54
C LEU A 199 14.68 -4.07 4.40
N GLN A 200 14.58 -2.77 4.68
CA GLN A 200 14.34 -1.79 3.62
C GLN A 200 15.40 -1.85 2.52
N LYS A 201 16.68 -1.80 2.89
CA LYS A 201 17.77 -1.78 1.92
C LYS A 201 17.84 -3.04 1.03
N PRO A 202 17.77 -4.27 1.56
CA PRO A 202 17.78 -5.47 0.72
C PRO A 202 16.48 -5.68 -0.08
N VAL A 203 15.35 -5.17 0.38
CA VAL A 203 14.04 -5.34 -0.29
C VAL A 203 13.75 -4.18 -1.26
N ARG A 204 14.03 -2.93 -0.87
CA ARG A 204 13.70 -1.69 -1.58
C ARG A 204 14.95 -0.79 -1.69
N VAL A 205 15.86 -1.10 -2.57
CA VAL A 205 17.22 -0.52 -2.65
C VAL A 205 17.25 1.02 -2.54
N GLN A 206 16.34 1.73 -3.21
CA GLN A 206 16.30 3.20 -3.25
C GLN A 206 15.34 3.84 -2.24
N ALA A 207 14.46 3.06 -1.60
CA ALA A 207 13.53 3.57 -0.60
C ALA A 207 14.17 3.57 0.81
N ARG A 208 13.53 4.29 1.73
CA ARG A 208 13.94 4.38 3.16
C ARG A 208 12.71 4.33 4.04
N TYR A 209 12.85 3.70 5.20
CA TYR A 209 11.74 3.50 6.14
C TYR A 209 11.19 4.83 6.68
N ASP A 210 12.06 5.67 7.20
CA ASP A 210 11.75 6.99 7.73
C ASP A 210 11.11 7.91 6.68
N ARG A 211 11.63 7.87 5.44
CA ARG A 211 11.12 8.64 4.32
C ARG A 211 9.71 8.17 3.91
N SER A 212 9.46 6.87 3.85
CA SER A 212 8.13 6.32 3.57
C SER A 212 7.12 6.72 4.63
N ARG A 213 7.51 6.71 5.91
CA ARG A 213 6.67 7.21 7.01
C ARG A 213 6.44 8.72 6.94
N SER A 214 7.46 9.49 6.51
CA SER A 214 7.32 10.96 6.42
C SER A 214 6.28 11.40 5.40
N VAL A 215 6.19 10.74 4.23
CA VAL A 215 5.17 11.07 3.22
C VAL A 215 3.76 10.71 3.70
N LEU A 216 3.60 9.61 4.45
CA LEU A 216 2.31 9.24 5.05
C LEU A 216 1.89 10.24 6.14
N ARG A 217 2.80 10.60 7.07
CA ARG A 217 2.54 11.62 8.10
C ARG A 217 2.20 12.96 7.48
N HIS A 218 2.88 13.35 6.40
CA HIS A 218 2.58 14.58 5.68
C HIS A 218 1.15 14.56 5.12
N ALA A 219 0.78 13.50 4.38
CA ALA A 219 -0.58 13.36 3.85
C ALA A 219 -1.63 13.36 4.98
N LYS A 220 -1.34 12.70 6.10
CA LYS A 220 -2.22 12.70 7.29
C LYS A 220 -2.36 14.09 7.89
N SER A 221 -1.28 14.86 8.01
CA SER A 221 -1.31 16.24 8.53
C SER A 221 -2.10 17.20 7.63
N ARG A 222 -2.20 16.87 6.32
CA ARG A 222 -3.01 17.59 5.34
C ARG A 222 -4.50 17.17 5.36
N GLY A 223 -4.90 16.28 6.28
CA GLY A 223 -6.28 15.82 6.48
C GLY A 223 -6.74 14.70 5.56
N PHE A 224 -5.83 14.01 4.88
CA PHE A 224 -6.18 12.88 4.01
C PHE A 224 -6.28 11.56 4.80
N ALA A 225 -7.19 10.68 4.37
CA ALA A 225 -7.14 9.28 4.77
C ALA A 225 -5.88 8.64 4.20
N THR A 226 -5.14 7.92 5.04
CA THR A 226 -3.85 7.34 4.68
C THR A 226 -3.87 5.82 4.74
N LYS A 227 -3.14 5.20 3.83
CA LYS A 227 -3.05 3.75 3.72
C LYS A 227 -1.61 3.31 3.53
N THR A 228 -1.26 2.17 4.11
CA THR A 228 0.04 1.52 3.89
C THR A 228 -0.11 0.00 3.80
N GLY A 229 0.96 -0.65 3.35
CA GLY A 229 1.01 -2.12 3.29
C GLY A 229 2.40 -2.64 3.61
N ILE A 230 2.43 -3.85 4.19
CA ILE A 230 3.64 -4.64 4.41
C ILE A 230 3.46 -6.07 3.91
N MET A 231 4.57 -6.71 3.59
CA MET A 231 4.63 -8.12 3.20
C MET A 231 5.32 -8.93 4.29
N LEU A 232 4.83 -10.15 4.53
CA LEU A 232 5.49 -11.16 5.36
C LEU A 232 6.19 -12.20 4.47
N GLY A 233 7.26 -12.78 4.98
CA GLY A 233 8.01 -13.82 4.28
C GLY A 233 9.23 -13.34 3.50
N VAL A 234 9.75 -12.13 3.80
CA VAL A 234 10.99 -11.58 3.24
C VAL A 234 12.18 -11.63 4.22
N GLY A 235 11.98 -12.23 5.42
CA GLY A 235 13.02 -12.41 6.44
C GLY A 235 12.86 -11.50 7.67
N GLU A 236 11.69 -10.96 7.87
CA GLU A 236 11.29 -10.19 9.06
C GLU A 236 11.12 -11.09 10.28
N GLU A 237 11.48 -10.57 11.45
CA GLU A 237 11.24 -11.18 12.75
C GLU A 237 9.91 -10.69 13.35
N PRO A 238 9.19 -11.51 14.15
CA PRO A 238 7.91 -11.10 14.75
C PRO A 238 7.98 -9.78 15.55
N ALA A 239 9.04 -9.57 16.31
CA ALA A 239 9.25 -8.34 17.07
C ALA A 239 9.43 -7.10 16.17
N GLU A 240 9.96 -7.27 14.95
CA GLU A 240 10.10 -6.20 13.98
C GLU A 240 8.75 -5.86 13.32
N VAL A 241 7.93 -6.87 13.04
CA VAL A 241 6.55 -6.67 12.55
C VAL A 241 5.75 -5.91 13.59
N GLU A 242 5.78 -6.33 14.86
CA GLU A 242 5.08 -5.63 15.95
C GLU A 242 5.55 -4.17 16.07
N ARG A 243 6.85 -3.90 16.03
CA ARG A 243 7.39 -2.53 16.04
C ARG A 243 6.87 -1.72 14.87
N THR A 244 6.86 -2.30 13.66
CA THR A 244 6.35 -1.66 12.45
C THR A 244 4.86 -1.32 12.59
N LEU A 245 4.03 -2.19 13.17
CA LEU A 245 2.63 -1.91 13.43
C LEU A 245 2.46 -0.75 14.44
N ARG A 246 3.28 -0.71 15.51
CA ARG A 246 3.29 0.41 16.46
C ARG A 246 3.68 1.74 15.79
N ASP A 247 4.67 1.71 14.90
CA ASP A 247 5.09 2.86 14.11
C ASP A 247 3.97 3.38 13.20
N ILE A 248 3.27 2.47 12.51
CA ILE A 248 2.10 2.78 11.65
C ILE A 248 0.97 3.41 12.47
N ALA A 249 0.68 2.86 13.65
CA ALA A 249 -0.33 3.40 14.56
C ALA A 249 0.07 4.78 15.10
N ALA A 250 1.34 4.97 15.49
CA ALA A 250 1.87 6.26 15.95
C ALA A 250 1.80 7.34 14.86
N ASP A 251 1.97 6.97 13.59
CA ASP A 251 1.80 7.85 12.43
C ASP A 251 0.32 8.11 12.10
N ARG A 252 -0.62 7.52 12.84
CA ARG A 252 -2.07 7.62 12.67
C ARG A 252 -2.55 7.23 11.27
N THR A 253 -1.89 6.23 10.68
CA THR A 253 -2.31 5.67 9.40
C THR A 253 -3.65 4.94 9.57
N ASP A 254 -4.61 5.19 8.67
CA ASP A 254 -5.99 4.75 8.80
C ASP A 254 -6.21 3.30 8.37
N ILE A 255 -5.50 2.87 7.32
CA ILE A 255 -5.68 1.56 6.68
C ILE A 255 -4.32 0.85 6.55
N LEU A 256 -4.27 -0.40 6.99
CA LEU A 256 -3.11 -1.27 6.85
C LEU A 256 -3.48 -2.54 6.09
N THR A 257 -2.65 -2.92 5.12
CA THR A 257 -2.72 -4.22 4.45
C THR A 257 -1.49 -5.07 4.78
N ILE A 258 -1.70 -6.36 5.10
CA ILE A 258 -0.63 -7.32 5.39
C ILE A 258 -0.82 -8.54 4.50
N GLY A 259 0.15 -8.83 3.61
CA GLY A 259 0.08 -9.93 2.66
C GLY A 259 1.32 -10.81 2.66
N GLN A 260 1.22 -12.03 2.11
CA GLN A 260 2.39 -12.89 1.91
C GLN A 260 3.20 -12.43 0.71
N TYR A 261 4.50 -12.29 0.87
CA TYR A 261 5.42 -12.13 -0.26
C TYR A 261 5.38 -13.37 -1.17
N LEU A 262 5.25 -13.15 -2.45
CA LEU A 262 5.35 -14.19 -3.48
C LEU A 262 6.47 -13.82 -4.44
N GLN A 263 7.46 -14.68 -4.55
CA GLN A 263 8.60 -14.47 -5.44
C GLN A 263 8.15 -14.48 -6.91
N PRO A 264 8.30 -13.38 -7.65
CA PRO A 264 7.85 -13.31 -9.05
C PRO A 264 8.67 -14.20 -10.00
N SER A 265 9.98 -14.28 -9.77
CA SER A 265 10.89 -15.16 -10.54
C SER A 265 12.12 -15.52 -9.71
N PRO A 266 12.92 -16.52 -10.12
CA PRO A 266 14.15 -16.90 -9.42
C PRO A 266 15.20 -15.79 -9.26
N LYS A 267 15.06 -14.69 -10.02
CA LYS A 267 15.95 -13.51 -9.94
C LYS A 267 15.60 -12.56 -8.80
N HIS A 268 14.39 -12.68 -8.23
CA HIS A 268 13.91 -11.84 -7.13
C HIS A 268 14.26 -12.46 -5.78
N LEU A 269 14.05 -11.71 -4.70
CA LEU A 269 14.26 -12.21 -3.35
C LEU A 269 13.56 -13.57 -3.15
N PRO A 270 14.23 -14.57 -2.59
CA PRO A 270 13.58 -15.84 -2.25
C PRO A 270 12.54 -15.60 -1.16
N VAL A 271 11.48 -16.42 -1.15
CA VAL A 271 10.57 -16.48 -0.02
C VAL A 271 11.31 -17.08 1.17
N SER A 272 11.44 -16.31 2.24
CA SER A 272 12.12 -16.74 3.46
C SER A 272 11.28 -17.72 4.26
N ARG A 273 9.97 -17.48 4.34
CA ARG A 273 9.00 -18.33 5.05
C ARG A 273 7.58 -18.12 4.52
N TRP A 274 6.72 -19.06 4.82
CA TRP A 274 5.28 -18.96 4.60
C TRP A 274 4.60 -18.62 5.93
N ALA A 275 4.04 -17.41 6.05
CA ALA A 275 3.23 -17.03 7.21
C ALA A 275 1.90 -17.80 7.20
N THR A 276 1.46 -18.29 8.36
CA THR A 276 0.22 -19.06 8.46
C THR A 276 -1.02 -18.15 8.51
N PRO A 277 -2.22 -18.66 8.16
CA PRO A 277 -3.47 -17.89 8.32
C PRO A 277 -3.69 -17.37 9.74
N GLU A 278 -3.28 -18.13 10.76
CA GLU A 278 -3.36 -17.74 12.17
C GLU A 278 -2.45 -16.56 12.47
N GLU A 279 -1.25 -16.52 11.88
CA GLU A 279 -0.31 -15.40 12.02
C GLU A 279 -0.89 -14.13 11.39
N PHE A 280 -1.50 -14.22 10.20
CA PHE A 280 -2.21 -13.09 9.60
C PHE A 280 -3.36 -12.59 10.48
N THR A 281 -4.10 -13.51 11.11
CA THR A 281 -5.16 -13.16 12.05
C THR A 281 -4.62 -12.45 13.28
N HIS A 282 -3.49 -12.92 13.83
CA HIS A 282 -2.81 -12.27 14.95
C HIS A 282 -2.42 -10.82 14.63
N TRP A 283 -1.76 -10.59 13.49
CA TRP A 283 -1.35 -9.24 13.08
C TRP A 283 -2.54 -8.31 12.81
N LYS A 284 -3.64 -8.85 12.28
CA LYS A 284 -4.89 -8.10 12.14
C LYS A 284 -5.41 -7.62 13.48
N GLN A 285 -5.51 -8.53 14.44
CA GLN A 285 -6.00 -8.22 15.79
C GLN A 285 -5.10 -7.21 16.50
N LEU A 286 -3.78 -7.38 16.41
CA LEU A 286 -2.82 -6.45 17.01
C LEU A 286 -2.93 -5.05 16.39
N GLY A 287 -2.99 -4.94 15.06
CA GLY A 287 -3.13 -3.66 14.39
C GLY A 287 -4.41 -2.92 14.79
N LEU A 288 -5.55 -3.63 14.88
CA LEU A 288 -6.81 -3.06 15.38
C LEU A 288 -6.71 -2.63 16.85
N ALA A 289 -6.07 -3.43 17.69
CA ALA A 289 -5.86 -3.11 19.12
C ALA A 289 -4.94 -1.89 19.32
N LEU A 290 -4.02 -1.63 18.40
CA LEU A 290 -3.18 -0.44 18.37
C LEU A 290 -3.91 0.81 17.86
N GLY A 291 -5.17 0.70 17.41
CA GLY A 291 -6.01 1.81 16.97
C GLY A 291 -5.96 2.09 15.47
N ILE A 292 -5.38 1.21 14.64
CA ILE A 292 -5.46 1.32 13.19
C ILE A 292 -6.92 1.04 12.77
N GLY A 293 -7.55 1.97 12.06
CA GLY A 293 -8.98 1.94 11.79
C GLY A 293 -9.46 0.76 10.94
N VAL A 294 -8.66 0.35 9.95
CA VAL A 294 -8.91 -0.84 9.10
C VAL A 294 -7.61 -1.63 8.95
N VAL A 295 -7.65 -2.91 9.25
CA VAL A 295 -6.52 -3.82 9.00
C VAL A 295 -7.01 -5.00 8.16
N GLU A 296 -6.50 -5.08 6.93
CA GLU A 296 -6.75 -6.24 6.07
C GLU A 296 -5.48 -7.10 6.02
N SER A 297 -5.62 -8.36 6.43
CA SER A 297 -4.48 -9.25 6.62
C SER A 297 -4.82 -10.66 6.17
N GLY A 298 -3.98 -11.22 5.30
CA GLY A 298 -4.18 -12.57 4.78
C GLY A 298 -3.18 -12.95 3.69
N PRO A 299 -3.02 -14.25 3.39
CA PRO A 299 -1.99 -14.72 2.48
C PRO A 299 -2.04 -14.13 1.07
N LEU A 300 -3.24 -13.85 0.55
CA LEU A 300 -3.43 -13.29 -0.78
C LEU A 300 -3.73 -11.77 -0.78
N VAL A 301 -3.75 -11.13 0.40
CA VAL A 301 -3.97 -9.68 0.50
C VAL A 301 -2.88 -8.93 -0.26
N ARG A 302 -3.29 -7.89 -0.97
CA ARG A 302 -2.47 -6.90 -1.67
C ARG A 302 -3.02 -5.51 -1.37
N SER A 303 -2.23 -4.47 -1.60
CA SER A 303 -2.64 -3.09 -1.27
C SER A 303 -3.97 -2.68 -1.89
N SER A 304 -4.30 -3.18 -3.08
CA SER A 304 -5.55 -2.88 -3.79
C SER A 304 -6.58 -4.02 -3.76
N TYR A 305 -6.32 -5.11 -3.03
CA TYR A 305 -7.27 -6.21 -2.92
C TYR A 305 -8.45 -5.80 -2.05
N HIS A 306 -9.68 -5.84 -2.60
CA HIS A 306 -10.91 -5.34 -1.94
C HIS A 306 -10.79 -3.89 -1.43
N ALA A 307 -10.09 -3.02 -2.17
CA ALA A 307 -9.82 -1.65 -1.74
C ALA A 307 -11.11 -0.84 -1.58
N ASP A 308 -12.15 -1.14 -2.34
CA ASP A 308 -13.49 -0.56 -2.23
C ASP A 308 -14.13 -0.84 -0.85
N GLU A 309 -14.01 -2.05 -0.35
CA GLU A 309 -14.51 -2.46 0.98
C GLU A 309 -13.68 -1.82 2.11
N GLN A 310 -12.34 -1.83 1.96
CA GLN A 310 -11.41 -1.23 2.93
C GLN A 310 -11.62 0.29 3.08
N SER A 311 -11.91 0.95 1.97
CA SER A 311 -12.01 2.40 1.88
C SER A 311 -13.42 2.95 2.11
N ALA A 312 -14.44 2.11 2.17
CA ALA A 312 -15.84 2.53 2.31
C ALA A 312 -16.07 3.48 3.49
N ARG A 313 -15.29 3.30 4.58
CA ARG A 313 -15.33 4.15 5.77
C ARG A 313 -14.80 5.56 5.53
N TYR A 314 -13.87 5.73 4.59
CA TYR A 314 -13.14 6.97 4.33
C TYR A 314 -13.52 7.62 2.99
N ALA A 315 -14.29 6.93 2.15
CA ALA A 315 -14.74 7.45 0.87
C ALA A 315 -15.69 8.64 1.07
N GLY A 316 -15.22 9.83 0.72
CA GLY A 316 -15.99 11.07 0.86
C GLY A 316 -15.46 12.06 1.91
N GLU A 317 -14.59 11.66 2.84
CA GLU A 317 -13.98 12.57 3.81
C GLU A 317 -13.09 13.63 3.13
N GLY A 318 -12.39 13.27 2.05
CA GLY A 318 -11.63 14.21 1.22
C GLY A 318 -12.47 15.22 0.46
N ARG A 319 -13.78 15.01 0.34
CA ARG A 319 -14.72 15.91 -0.34
C ARG A 319 -15.29 16.98 0.59
N GLY A 320 -15.34 16.72 1.91
CA GLY A 320 -16.04 17.56 2.89
C GLY A 320 -15.27 18.79 3.35
N ASN A 321 -13.94 18.82 3.29
CA ASN A 321 -13.15 19.95 3.81
C ASN A 321 -12.97 21.12 2.83
N ALA A 322 -13.55 21.08 1.63
CA ALA A 322 -13.47 22.20 0.67
C ALA A 322 -14.40 23.37 1.00
N SER A 323 -15.43 23.18 1.85
CA SER A 323 -16.39 24.23 2.18
C SER A 323 -15.97 25.17 3.32
N VAL A 324 -14.94 24.80 4.10
CA VAL A 324 -14.51 25.61 5.28
C VAL A 324 -13.42 26.64 4.93
N LEU A 325 -12.71 26.49 3.81
CA LEU A 325 -11.65 27.42 3.39
C LEU A 325 -12.08 28.44 2.32
N ALA A 326 -13.34 28.42 1.88
CA ALA A 326 -13.88 29.39 0.90
C ALA A 326 -14.57 30.61 1.54
N THR A 327 -14.55 30.70 2.87
CA THR A 327 -15.19 31.82 3.63
C THR A 327 -14.27 32.43 4.69
N ALA A 328 -12.99 32.57 4.35
CA ALA A 328 -12.07 33.38 5.16
C ALA A 328 -11.26 34.32 4.27
#